data_148f157bb5677851d66cd1f13f03bf47
#
_entry.id   148f157bb5677851d66cd1f13f03bf47
#
_cell.length_a   1.000
_cell.length_b   1.000
_cell.length_c   1.000
_cell.angle_alpha   90.00
_cell.angle_beta   90.00
_cell.angle_gamma   90.00
#
_symmetry.space_group_name_H-M   'P 1'
#
loop_
_entity.id
_entity.type
_entity.pdbx_description
1 polymer ?
#
loop_
_entity_poly.entity_id
_entity_poly.type
_entity_poly.pdbx_seq_one_letter_code
_entity_poly.pdbx_strand_id
1 'polypeptide(L)'
;MMSNCCINIDKDGCVDFYDDRKIITVKDKGNKQTYIGKNDSSKNFCKIRIDDCLIKDGTKCDFLLISKDIKKAFFIELKGSDLLHALKQIESTINYFKNKLNNYSLNARIVLNKQRTPD
;
A
#
# COMPACT_ATOMS: atom_id res chain seq x y z
N MET A 1 21.68 2.58 -11.89
CA MET A 1 21.52 2.26 -10.48
C MET A 1 20.22 1.45 -10.28
N MET A 2 20.32 0.40 -9.50
CA MET A 2 19.16 -0.46 -9.29
C MET A 2 18.22 0.16 -8.26
N SER A 3 16.95 0.14 -8.59
CA SER A 3 15.91 0.55 -7.64
C SER A 3 15.83 -0.44 -6.49
N ASN A 4 15.52 0.03 -5.29
CA ASN A 4 15.27 -0.82 -4.14
C ASN A 4 13.85 -1.40 -4.14
N CYS A 5 13.21 -1.38 -5.26
CA CYS A 5 11.85 -1.84 -5.40
C CYS A 5 11.70 -2.69 -6.66
N CYS A 6 10.69 -3.55 -6.68
CA CYS A 6 10.42 -4.43 -7.81
C CYS A 6 9.84 -3.70 -9.02
N ILE A 7 9.47 -2.44 -8.87
CA ILE A 7 9.06 -1.57 -9.98
C ILE A 7 9.84 -0.27 -9.90
N ASN A 8 9.92 0.42 -11.03
CA ASN A 8 10.58 1.72 -11.06
C ASN A 8 9.70 2.77 -10.40
N ILE A 9 10.27 3.47 -9.44
CA ILE A 9 9.61 4.63 -8.81
C ILE A 9 10.61 5.77 -8.75
N ASP A 10 10.08 6.99 -8.66
CA ASP A 10 10.91 8.19 -8.72
C ASP A 10 11.68 8.47 -7.43
N LYS A 11 11.24 7.90 -6.32
CA LYS A 11 11.81 8.18 -4.99
C LYS A 11 12.07 6.90 -4.22
N ASP A 12 13.28 6.38 -4.31
CA ASP A 12 13.65 5.17 -3.60
C ASP A 12 13.55 5.32 -2.09
N GLY A 13 13.66 6.54 -1.57
CA GLY A 13 13.51 6.80 -0.15
C GLY A 13 12.12 6.51 0.41
N CYS A 14 11.13 6.30 -0.48
CA CYS A 14 9.78 5.93 -0.05
C CYS A 14 9.59 4.42 0.11
N VAL A 15 10.61 3.64 -0.22
CA VAL A 15 10.57 2.18 -0.04
C VAL A 15 11.01 1.86 1.38
N ASP A 16 10.12 1.27 2.16
CA ASP A 16 10.43 0.86 3.54
C ASP A 16 11.23 -0.43 3.58
N PHE A 17 10.89 -1.38 2.71
CA PHE A 17 11.64 -2.62 2.60
C PHE A 17 11.32 -3.31 1.28
N TYR A 18 12.19 -4.24 0.92
CA TYR A 18 11.98 -5.14 -0.21
C TYR A 18 12.67 -6.46 0.15
N ASP A 19 11.91 -7.37 0.71
CA ASP A 19 12.43 -8.67 1.16
C ASP A 19 11.31 -9.70 1.28
N ASP A 20 11.63 -10.86 1.81
CA ASP A 20 10.71 -11.99 1.90
C ASP A 20 10.18 -12.24 3.31
N ARG A 21 10.14 -11.22 4.14
CA ARG A 21 9.66 -11.39 5.52
C ARG A 21 8.26 -11.98 5.57
N LYS A 22 8.01 -12.78 6.59
CA LYS A 22 6.74 -13.52 6.69
C LYS A 22 5.60 -12.69 7.22
N ILE A 23 5.90 -11.74 8.08
CA ILE A 23 4.87 -10.83 8.63
C ILE A 23 5.15 -9.44 8.11
N ILE A 24 4.18 -8.90 7.42
CA ILE A 24 4.27 -7.55 6.87
C ILE A 24 3.33 -6.66 7.66
N THR A 25 3.91 -5.73 8.40
CA THR A 25 3.13 -4.78 9.21
C THR A 25 3.13 -3.43 8.51
N VAL A 26 1.94 -2.89 8.30
CA VAL A 26 1.77 -1.56 7.72
C VAL A 26 1.11 -0.68 8.76
N LYS A 27 1.84 0.32 9.22
CA LYS A 27 1.36 1.21 10.25
C LYS A 27 1.78 2.63 9.90
N ASP A 28 0.83 3.54 9.89
CA ASP A 28 1.11 4.92 9.63
C ASP A 28 1.56 5.63 10.91
N LYS A 29 2.47 6.57 10.75
CA LYS A 29 2.99 7.35 11.87
C LYS A 29 1.86 8.12 12.54
N GLY A 30 1.72 7.96 13.85
CA GLY A 30 0.68 8.64 14.62
C GLY A 30 -0.70 8.05 14.47
N ASN A 31 -0.85 6.99 13.71
CA ASN A 31 -2.12 6.31 13.49
C ASN A 31 -2.15 5.01 14.28
N LYS A 32 -3.30 4.70 14.85
CA LYS A 32 -3.47 3.48 15.63
C LYS A 32 -3.84 2.28 14.78
N GLN A 33 -4.34 2.50 13.57
CA GLN A 33 -4.72 1.41 12.69
C GLN A 33 -3.49 0.73 12.13
N THR A 34 -3.56 -0.59 12.07
CA THR A 34 -2.47 -1.41 11.55
C THR A 34 -3.04 -2.46 10.62
N TYR A 35 -2.40 -2.62 9.47
CA TYR A 35 -2.68 -3.74 8.58
C TYR A 35 -1.56 -4.76 8.74
N ILE A 36 -1.93 -6.03 8.91
CA ILE A 36 -0.95 -7.10 9.01
C ILE A 36 -1.19 -8.09 7.89
N GLY A 37 -0.20 -8.25 7.03
CA GLY A 37 -0.24 -9.23 5.97
C GLY A 37 0.61 -10.43 6.33
N LYS A 38 0.13 -11.62 6.00
CA LYS A 38 0.87 -12.85 6.21
C LYS A 38 1.43 -13.32 4.89
N ASN A 39 2.74 -13.47 4.84
CA ASN A 39 3.47 -13.89 3.66
C ASN A 39 4.02 -15.29 3.89
N ASP A 40 3.11 -16.26 4.01
CA ASP A 40 3.47 -17.63 4.41
C ASP A 40 4.40 -18.31 3.41
N SER A 41 4.29 -17.96 2.13
CA SER A 41 5.12 -18.53 1.08
C SER A 41 6.46 -17.81 0.92
N SER A 42 6.74 -16.85 1.77
CA SER A 42 7.99 -16.07 1.77
C SER A 42 8.34 -15.50 0.40
N LYS A 43 7.38 -14.89 -0.25
CA LYS A 43 7.60 -14.17 -1.50
C LYS A 43 8.21 -12.81 -1.22
N ASN A 44 8.96 -12.28 -2.17
CA ASN A 44 9.51 -10.94 -2.01
C ASN A 44 8.43 -9.89 -2.19
N PHE A 45 8.30 -9.02 -1.20
CA PHE A 45 7.39 -7.88 -1.22
C PHE A 45 8.15 -6.59 -1.04
N CYS A 46 7.71 -5.58 -1.76
CA CYS A 46 8.20 -4.22 -1.62
C CYS A 46 7.10 -3.40 -0.95
N LYS A 47 7.46 -2.68 0.12
CA LYS A 47 6.53 -1.80 0.81
C LYS A 47 6.88 -0.35 0.49
N ILE A 48 5.94 0.37 -0.10
CA ILE A 48 6.15 1.74 -0.55
C ILE A 48 5.21 2.67 0.21
N ARG A 49 5.77 3.73 0.79
CA ARG A 49 4.95 4.79 1.38
C ARG A 49 4.48 5.71 0.28
N ILE A 50 3.19 5.86 0.14
CA ILE A 50 2.59 6.67 -0.90
C ILE A 50 2.27 8.07 -0.39
N ASP A 51 1.44 8.14 0.66
CA ASP A 51 1.01 9.42 1.21
C ASP A 51 2.19 10.19 1.79
N ASP A 52 2.32 11.43 1.36
CA ASP A 52 3.36 12.34 1.82
C ASP A 52 4.78 11.83 1.59
N CYS A 53 4.95 10.89 0.67
CA CYS A 53 6.27 10.42 0.26
C CYS A 53 6.35 10.34 -1.26
N LEU A 54 5.86 9.27 -1.86
CA LEU A 54 5.93 9.11 -3.31
C LEU A 54 4.98 10.07 -4.03
N ILE A 55 3.78 10.24 -3.50
CA ILE A 55 2.79 11.18 -4.04
C ILE A 55 2.45 12.18 -2.95
N LYS A 56 2.79 13.43 -3.18
CA LYS A 56 2.56 14.48 -2.18
C LYS A 56 1.26 15.22 -2.37
N ASP A 57 0.80 15.31 -3.61
CA ASP A 57 -0.38 16.10 -3.93
C ASP A 57 -1.52 15.20 -4.36
N GLY A 58 -2.73 15.65 -4.09
CA GLY A 58 -3.93 14.98 -4.56
C GLY A 58 -4.39 13.86 -3.63
N THR A 59 -5.38 13.14 -4.10
CA THR A 59 -5.99 12.05 -3.37
C THR A 59 -5.19 10.77 -3.57
N LYS A 60 -4.76 10.14 -2.49
CA LYS A 60 -3.92 8.94 -2.55
C LYS A 60 -4.10 8.10 -1.30
N CYS A 61 -3.82 6.80 -1.41
CA CYS A 61 -3.84 5.91 -0.24
C CYS A 61 -2.49 5.97 0.48
N ASP A 62 -2.41 5.30 1.62
CA ASP A 62 -1.24 5.38 2.50
C ASP A 62 -0.06 4.58 2.02
N PHE A 63 -0.28 3.32 1.63
CA PHE A 63 0.81 2.39 1.30
C PHE A 63 0.48 1.52 0.11
N LEU A 64 1.53 1.01 -0.51
CA LEU A 64 1.42 0.03 -1.58
C LEU A 64 2.39 -1.12 -1.28
N LEU A 65 1.87 -2.34 -1.26
CA LEU A 65 2.66 -3.56 -1.16
C LEU A 65 2.65 -4.24 -2.52
N ILE A 66 3.82 -4.55 -3.05
CA ILE A 66 3.94 -5.18 -4.37
C ILE A 66 4.81 -6.41 -4.28
N SER A 67 4.36 -7.49 -4.88
CA SER A 67 5.20 -8.67 -5.10
C SER A 67 5.30 -8.95 -6.58
N LYS A 68 6.50 -8.84 -7.11
CA LYS A 68 6.79 -9.22 -8.50
C LYS A 68 6.72 -10.73 -8.67
N ASP A 69 7.06 -11.47 -7.62
CA ASP A 69 7.07 -12.94 -7.68
C ASP A 69 5.71 -13.52 -8.02
N ILE A 70 4.66 -12.95 -7.45
CA ILE A 70 3.29 -13.43 -7.66
C ILE A 70 2.43 -12.44 -8.42
N LYS A 71 3.01 -11.35 -8.89
CA LYS A 71 2.32 -10.31 -9.67
C LYS A 71 1.07 -9.80 -8.97
N LYS A 72 1.20 -9.44 -7.70
CA LYS A 72 0.11 -8.87 -6.91
C LYS A 72 0.51 -7.53 -6.31
N ALA A 73 -0.44 -6.62 -6.30
CA ALA A 73 -0.27 -5.31 -5.69
C ALA A 73 -1.44 -5.06 -4.73
N PHE A 74 -1.14 -4.56 -3.53
CA PHE A 74 -2.12 -4.29 -2.50
C PHE A 74 -2.04 -2.82 -2.14
N PHE A 75 -3.11 -2.09 -2.44
CA PHE A 75 -3.22 -0.67 -2.11
C PHE A 75 -3.91 -0.54 -0.76
N ILE A 76 -3.23 0.09 0.20
CA ILE A 76 -3.64 0.05 1.61
C ILE A 76 -3.96 1.44 2.11
N GLU A 77 -5.13 1.59 2.70
CA GLU A 77 -5.59 2.80 3.36
C GLU A 77 -5.89 2.49 4.82
N LEU A 78 -5.25 3.21 5.74
CA LEU A 78 -5.25 2.84 7.16
C LEU A 78 -6.22 3.59 8.04
N LYS A 79 -6.80 4.68 7.61
CA LYS A 79 -7.65 5.47 8.51
C LYS A 79 -8.99 5.80 7.88
N GLY A 80 -9.58 4.80 7.28
CA GLY A 80 -10.86 5.00 6.62
C GLY A 80 -12.00 5.08 7.60
N SER A 81 -12.38 6.28 7.98
CA SER A 81 -13.65 6.48 8.68
C SER A 81 -14.78 6.65 7.68
N ASP A 82 -14.45 6.96 6.45
CA ASP A 82 -15.38 7.15 5.33
C ASP A 82 -14.95 6.20 4.21
N LEU A 83 -15.72 5.16 4.01
CA LEU A 83 -15.39 4.13 3.04
C LEU A 83 -15.33 4.68 1.61
N LEU A 84 -16.27 5.55 1.25
CA LEU A 84 -16.28 6.11 -0.10
C LEU A 84 -15.03 6.95 -0.36
N HIS A 85 -14.60 7.71 0.63
CA HIS A 85 -13.39 8.51 0.51
C HIS A 85 -12.16 7.60 0.37
N ALA A 86 -12.09 6.53 1.17
CA ALA A 86 -11.00 5.58 1.11
C ALA A 86 -10.93 4.91 -0.26
N LEU A 87 -12.07 4.54 -0.82
CA LEU A 87 -12.11 3.95 -2.16
C LEU A 87 -11.62 4.92 -3.22
N LYS A 88 -11.96 6.19 -3.10
CA LYS A 88 -11.45 7.20 -4.04
C LYS A 88 -9.95 7.38 -3.93
N GLN A 89 -9.42 7.33 -2.72
CA GLN A 89 -7.98 7.41 -2.52
C GLN A 89 -7.26 6.24 -3.19
N ILE A 90 -7.80 5.05 -3.03
CA ILE A 90 -7.22 3.85 -3.65
C ILE A 90 -7.33 3.93 -5.17
N GLU A 91 -8.48 4.32 -5.69
CA GLU A 91 -8.67 4.43 -7.13
C GLU A 91 -7.72 5.44 -7.75
N SER A 92 -7.55 6.58 -7.11
CA SER A 92 -6.62 7.60 -7.59
C SER A 92 -5.19 7.07 -7.60
N THR A 93 -4.79 6.32 -6.58
CA THR A 93 -3.45 5.75 -6.51
C THR A 93 -3.26 4.67 -7.56
N ILE A 94 -4.27 3.84 -7.80
CA ILE A 94 -4.22 2.83 -8.86
C ILE A 94 -3.98 3.50 -10.21
N ASN A 95 -4.69 4.59 -10.48
CA ASN A 95 -4.50 5.32 -11.73
C ASN A 95 -3.09 5.85 -11.90
N TYR A 96 -2.46 6.26 -10.80
CA TYR A 96 -1.07 6.72 -10.85
C TYR A 96 -0.11 5.60 -11.28
N PHE A 97 -0.37 4.37 -10.84
CA PHE A 97 0.50 3.22 -11.13
C PHE A 97 0.06 2.40 -12.33
N LYS A 98 -0.99 2.78 -12.99
CA LYS A 98 -1.66 1.98 -14.01
C LYS A 98 -0.70 1.37 -15.03
N ASN A 99 0.22 2.17 -15.56
CA ASN A 99 1.13 1.71 -16.60
C ASN A 99 2.25 0.80 -16.05
N LYS A 100 2.55 0.91 -14.77
CA LYS A 100 3.62 0.13 -14.14
C LYS A 100 3.16 -1.23 -13.66
N LEU A 101 1.84 -1.44 -13.58
CA LEU A 101 1.27 -2.64 -12.99
C LEU A 101 0.39 -3.41 -13.96
N ASN A 102 0.74 -3.41 -15.25
CA ASN A 102 -0.07 -3.99 -16.31
C ASN A 102 -0.45 -5.45 -16.08
N ASN A 103 0.43 -6.26 -15.60
CA ASN A 103 0.19 -7.69 -15.44
C ASN A 103 -0.03 -8.10 -13.99
N TYR A 104 -0.35 -7.11 -13.16
CA TYR A 104 -0.54 -7.37 -11.73
C TYR A 104 -2.01 -7.52 -11.39
N SER A 105 -2.31 -8.40 -10.46
CA SER A 105 -3.60 -8.45 -9.81
C SER A 105 -3.66 -7.32 -8.79
N LEU A 106 -4.61 -6.42 -8.91
CA LEU A 106 -4.72 -5.26 -8.05
C LEU A 106 -5.73 -5.52 -6.94
N ASN A 107 -5.32 -5.25 -5.72
CA ASN A 107 -6.12 -5.50 -4.52
C ASN A 107 -6.17 -4.26 -3.65
N ALA A 108 -7.29 -4.04 -3.00
CA ALA A 108 -7.45 -2.94 -2.06
C ALA A 108 -7.62 -3.49 -0.65
N ARG A 109 -7.00 -2.83 0.31
CA ARG A 109 -7.16 -3.15 1.73
C ARG A 109 -7.42 -1.86 2.48
N ILE A 110 -8.58 -1.80 3.12
CA ILE A 110 -8.98 -0.61 3.87
C ILE A 110 -9.17 -1.02 5.31
N VAL A 111 -8.41 -0.39 6.21
CA VAL A 111 -8.58 -0.60 7.64
C VAL A 111 -9.41 0.55 8.16
N LEU A 112 -10.66 0.28 8.46
CA LEU A 112 -11.59 1.29 8.94
C LEU A 112 -11.43 1.49 10.44
N ASN A 113 -11.67 2.71 10.88
CA ASN A 113 -11.78 2.97 12.31
C ASN A 113 -12.95 2.16 12.84
N LYS A 114 -12.71 1.49 13.96
CA LYS A 114 -13.78 0.75 14.60
C LYS A 114 -14.77 1.74 15.17
N GLN A 115 -15.93 1.82 14.57
CA GLN A 115 -17.00 2.66 15.05
C GLN A 115 -17.82 1.89 16.07
N ARG A 116 -18.04 2.51 17.22
CA ARG A 116 -19.01 1.97 18.12
C ARG A 116 -20.38 2.32 17.59
N THR A 117 -21.16 1.32 17.29
CA THR A 117 -22.56 1.58 16.98
C THR A 117 -23.26 1.92 18.28
N PRO A 118 -23.98 3.03 18.33
CA PRO A 118 -24.81 3.31 19.50
C PRO A 118 -25.89 2.24 19.60
N ASP A 119 -26.10 1.81 20.76
CA ASP A 119 -27.16 0.82 21.00
C ASP A 119 -28.53 1.45 20.98
#